data_155ec1539921006af1bcd34a276d4ea4
#
_entry.id   155ec1539921006af1bcd34a276d4ea4
#
_cell.length_a   1.000
_cell.length_b   1.000
_cell.length_c   1.000
_cell.angle_alpha   90.00
_cell.angle_beta   90.00
_cell.angle_gamma   90.00
#
_symmetry.space_group_name_H-M   'P 1'
#
loop_
_entity.id
_entity.type
_entity.pdbx_description
1 polymer ?
#
loop_
_entity_poly.entity_id
_entity_poly.type
_entity_poly.pdbx_seq_one_letter_code
_entity_poly.pdbx_strand_id
1 'polypeptide(L)'
;MIVPENNLLCKTIGGEKVLAASYSQIDTFVQCPYKWYKTYVEGHRSTEKHEATSYGTVIHQTMEYFFKNGCRPSYEDMSKAFNYYADIEQIPFDSVKSQIESMQHAARLIRWIVGLFEKDAAGNYKKAWSDLTPMEKVVRGSRPAGVEESFVLPYKLPKPLTLDGVTYDKVHIIGSVDWRGEYKTKDRIAMYTIDWKSGRKLFDEDKLLHNLQHPIYAFYILRKYKVLPDMCSYFFTRMLDNQNVKVDKEKVERSV
;
A
#
# COMPACT_ATOMS: atom_id res chain seq x y z
N MET A 1 -0.27 19.27 -28.09
CA MET A 1 -0.21 17.80 -28.06
C MET A 1 -1.66 17.35 -27.84
N ILE A 2 -2.23 16.63 -28.79
CA ILE A 2 -3.59 16.09 -28.66
C ILE A 2 -3.47 14.88 -27.74
N VAL A 3 -4.11 14.94 -26.58
CA VAL A 3 -4.11 13.83 -25.62
C VAL A 3 -5.34 12.96 -25.94
N PRO A 4 -5.17 11.65 -26.22
CA PRO A 4 -6.27 10.76 -26.56
C PRO A 4 -7.37 10.76 -25.49
N GLU A 5 -8.62 10.47 -25.87
CA GLU A 5 -9.77 10.38 -24.95
C GLU A 5 -9.56 9.40 -23.78
N ASN A 6 -8.65 8.43 -23.93
CA ASN A 6 -8.26 7.44 -22.91
C ASN A 6 -7.13 7.92 -21.99
N ASN A 7 -6.84 9.22 -21.95
CA ASN A 7 -5.79 9.78 -21.12
C ASN A 7 -6.07 9.54 -19.62
N LEU A 8 -5.18 8.75 -19.00
CA LEU A 8 -5.28 8.38 -17.58
C LEU A 8 -4.69 9.44 -16.64
N LEU A 9 -4.17 10.53 -17.18
CA LEU A 9 -3.61 11.66 -16.41
C LEU A 9 -4.71 12.58 -15.91
N CYS A 10 -5.85 12.65 -16.59
CA CYS A 10 -7.00 13.46 -16.18
C CYS A 10 -8.03 12.60 -15.46
N LYS A 11 -8.43 13.03 -14.27
CA LYS A 11 -9.46 12.38 -13.47
C LYS A 11 -10.52 13.37 -13.04
N THR A 12 -11.71 12.88 -12.74
CA THR A 12 -12.76 13.69 -12.11
C THR A 12 -12.70 13.47 -10.60
N ILE A 13 -12.41 14.53 -9.85
CA ILE A 13 -12.35 14.51 -8.38
C ILE A 13 -13.27 15.63 -7.88
N GLY A 14 -14.26 15.28 -7.06
CA GLY A 14 -15.24 16.25 -6.56
C GLY A 14 -16.05 16.98 -7.65
N GLY A 15 -16.22 16.36 -8.83
CA GLY A 15 -16.91 16.96 -9.99
C GLY A 15 -16.00 17.80 -10.89
N GLU A 16 -14.76 18.05 -10.51
CA GLU A 16 -13.80 18.81 -11.32
C GLU A 16 -12.84 17.89 -12.08
N LYS A 17 -12.53 18.25 -13.33
CA LYS A 17 -11.50 17.56 -14.11
C LYS A 17 -10.12 18.05 -13.67
N VAL A 18 -9.33 17.14 -13.13
CA VAL A 18 -8.02 17.44 -12.54
C VAL A 18 -6.91 16.60 -13.18
N LEU A 19 -5.70 17.15 -13.20
CA LEU A 19 -4.49 16.38 -13.51
C LEU A 19 -4.14 15.54 -12.28
N ALA A 20 -3.97 14.22 -12.45
CA ALA A 20 -3.69 13.30 -11.34
C ALA A 20 -2.56 12.33 -11.69
N ALA A 21 -1.73 12.02 -10.68
CA ALA A 21 -0.67 11.03 -10.78
C ALA A 21 -0.67 10.13 -9.53
N SER A 22 -0.57 8.82 -9.72
CA SER A 22 -0.33 7.87 -8.63
C SER A 22 1.16 7.60 -8.47
N TYR A 23 1.55 7.02 -7.30
CA TYR A 23 2.92 6.54 -7.12
C TYR A 23 3.36 5.62 -8.28
N SER A 24 2.53 4.66 -8.69
CA SER A 24 2.87 3.74 -9.78
C SER A 24 3.08 4.44 -11.14
N GLN A 25 2.36 5.54 -11.38
CA GLN A 25 2.60 6.37 -12.57
C GLN A 25 3.95 7.09 -12.49
N ILE A 26 4.26 7.67 -11.33
CA ILE A 26 5.54 8.35 -11.09
C ILE A 26 6.70 7.36 -11.20
N ASP A 27 6.59 6.20 -10.54
CA ASP A 27 7.60 5.15 -10.58
C ASP A 27 7.85 4.64 -12.01
N THR A 28 6.78 4.40 -12.78
CA THR A 28 6.91 4.00 -14.20
C THR A 28 7.59 5.08 -15.04
N PHE A 29 7.31 6.36 -14.77
CA PHE A 29 7.97 7.47 -15.49
C PHE A 29 9.47 7.51 -15.18
N VAL A 30 9.85 7.38 -13.91
CA VAL A 30 11.25 7.39 -13.48
C VAL A 30 12.02 6.21 -14.08
N GLN A 31 11.41 5.03 -14.12
CA GLN A 31 12.03 3.83 -14.71
C GLN A 31 12.15 3.92 -16.24
N CYS A 32 11.11 4.36 -16.93
CA CYS A 32 11.06 4.45 -18.38
C CYS A 32 9.97 5.44 -18.84
N PRO A 33 10.33 6.69 -19.19
CA PRO A 33 9.37 7.68 -19.70
C PRO A 33 8.59 7.22 -20.93
N TYR A 34 9.21 6.42 -21.81
CA TYR A 34 8.54 5.88 -22.99
C TYR A 34 7.44 4.87 -22.62
N LYS A 35 7.73 3.94 -21.68
CA LYS A 35 6.73 3.01 -21.15
C LYS A 35 5.58 3.76 -20.49
N TRP A 36 5.91 4.79 -19.69
CA TRP A 36 4.91 5.64 -19.06
C TRP A 36 4.01 6.32 -20.09
N TYR A 37 4.59 6.92 -21.12
CA TYR A 37 3.85 7.58 -22.19
C TYR A 37 2.89 6.60 -22.89
N LYS A 38 3.39 5.44 -23.31
CA LYS A 38 2.56 4.40 -23.95
C LYS A 38 1.42 3.93 -23.04
N THR A 39 1.72 3.72 -21.76
CA THR A 39 0.73 3.16 -20.80
C THR A 39 -0.32 4.19 -20.37
N TYR A 40 0.12 5.42 -20.04
CA TYR A 40 -0.76 6.37 -19.35
C TYR A 40 -1.26 7.51 -20.25
N VAL A 41 -0.55 7.84 -21.33
CA VAL A 41 -0.97 8.85 -22.29
C VAL A 41 -1.71 8.21 -23.46
N GLU A 42 -1.13 7.17 -24.09
CA GLU A 42 -1.77 6.48 -25.21
C GLU A 42 -2.76 5.37 -24.79
N GLY A 43 -2.80 5.02 -23.50
CA GLY A 43 -3.73 4.02 -22.97
C GLY A 43 -3.38 2.58 -23.29
N HIS A 44 -2.17 2.28 -23.76
CA HIS A 44 -1.71 0.91 -24.05
C HIS A 44 -1.45 0.15 -22.74
N ARG A 45 -2.49 -0.31 -22.09
CA ARG A 45 -2.41 -1.21 -20.94
C ARG A 45 -2.63 -2.65 -21.38
N SER A 46 -1.78 -3.55 -20.87
CA SER A 46 -2.11 -4.95 -20.97
C SER A 46 -3.42 -5.22 -20.23
N THR A 47 -4.35 -5.86 -20.91
CA THR A 47 -5.58 -6.39 -20.29
C THR A 47 -5.35 -7.74 -19.64
N GLU A 48 -4.17 -8.34 -19.89
CA GLU A 48 -3.82 -9.63 -19.31
C GLU A 48 -3.55 -9.48 -17.81
N LYS A 49 -4.22 -10.30 -17.04
CA LYS A 49 -3.94 -10.46 -15.61
C LYS A 49 -2.64 -11.26 -15.45
N HIS A 50 -1.81 -10.84 -14.51
CA HIS A 50 -0.60 -11.57 -14.15
C HIS A 50 -0.73 -12.11 -12.71
N GLU A 51 -0.26 -13.33 -12.47
CA GLU A 51 -0.30 -13.99 -11.17
C GLU A 51 0.15 -13.04 -10.04
N ALA A 52 1.31 -12.40 -10.20
CA ALA A 52 1.88 -11.55 -9.16
C ALA A 52 0.98 -10.38 -8.76
N THR A 53 0.33 -9.74 -9.74
CA THR A 53 -0.55 -8.59 -9.50
C THR A 53 -1.86 -9.04 -8.88
N SER A 54 -2.53 -10.05 -9.47
CA SER A 54 -3.80 -10.58 -8.98
C SER A 54 -3.67 -11.18 -7.59
N TYR A 55 -2.60 -11.96 -7.36
CA TYR A 55 -2.33 -12.50 -6.04
C TYR A 55 -2.05 -11.39 -5.00
N GLY A 56 -1.31 -10.35 -5.39
CA GLY A 56 -1.09 -9.17 -4.55
C GLY A 56 -2.40 -8.52 -4.12
N THR A 57 -3.31 -8.30 -5.06
CA THR A 57 -4.64 -7.73 -4.79
C THR A 57 -5.41 -8.57 -3.74
N VAL A 58 -5.41 -9.90 -3.89
CA VAL A 58 -6.08 -10.80 -2.92
C VAL A 58 -5.45 -10.70 -1.53
N ILE A 59 -4.13 -10.63 -1.44
CA ILE A 59 -3.43 -10.44 -0.15
C ILE A 59 -3.83 -9.13 0.52
N HIS A 60 -3.82 -8.01 -0.23
CA HIS A 60 -4.25 -6.70 0.30
C HIS A 60 -5.70 -6.73 0.81
N GLN A 61 -6.63 -7.25 0.03
CA GLN A 61 -8.04 -7.38 0.43
C GLN A 61 -8.21 -8.27 1.66
N THR A 62 -7.44 -9.35 1.77
CA THR A 62 -7.46 -10.24 2.94
C THR A 62 -6.96 -9.53 4.20
N MET A 63 -5.88 -8.76 4.11
CA MET A 63 -5.36 -7.97 5.22
C MET A 63 -6.31 -6.83 5.59
N GLU A 64 -6.87 -6.16 4.59
CA GLU A 64 -7.91 -5.13 4.75
C GLU A 64 -9.11 -5.68 5.54
N TYR A 65 -9.62 -6.85 5.15
CA TYR A 65 -10.71 -7.52 5.85
C TYR A 65 -10.40 -7.74 7.33
N PHE A 66 -9.20 -8.23 7.65
CA PHE A 66 -8.78 -8.46 9.03
C PHE A 66 -8.83 -7.18 9.88
N PHE A 67 -8.20 -6.13 9.41
CA PHE A 67 -8.08 -4.89 10.17
C PHE A 67 -9.40 -4.12 10.25
N LYS A 68 -10.19 -4.09 9.18
CA LYS A 68 -11.52 -3.46 9.17
C LYS A 68 -12.54 -4.17 10.07
N ASN A 69 -12.35 -5.47 10.32
CA ASN A 69 -13.15 -6.23 11.29
C ASN A 69 -12.55 -6.21 12.71
N GLY A 70 -11.74 -5.21 13.03
CA GLY A 70 -11.23 -4.97 14.39
C GLY A 70 -10.21 -5.99 14.88
N CYS A 71 -9.48 -6.65 13.98
CA CYS A 71 -8.49 -7.70 14.29
C CYS A 71 -9.09 -8.91 15.03
N ARG A 72 -10.37 -9.21 14.79
CA ARG A 72 -11.11 -10.30 15.46
C ARG A 72 -11.37 -11.53 14.60
N PRO A 73 -11.30 -11.47 13.26
CA PRO A 73 -11.59 -12.65 12.45
C PRO A 73 -10.73 -13.84 12.86
N SER A 74 -11.38 -15.01 12.95
CA SER A 74 -10.70 -16.27 13.19
C SER A 74 -9.90 -16.72 11.97
N TYR A 75 -9.10 -17.77 12.13
CA TYR A 75 -8.41 -18.40 11.00
C TYR A 75 -9.39 -18.86 9.91
N GLU A 76 -10.53 -19.41 10.32
CA GLU A 76 -11.57 -19.86 9.38
C GLU A 76 -12.19 -18.70 8.62
N ASP A 77 -12.54 -17.59 9.30
CA ASP A 77 -13.08 -16.39 8.66
C ASP A 77 -12.10 -15.79 7.65
N MET A 78 -10.82 -15.72 8.03
CA MET A 78 -9.76 -15.22 7.16
C MET A 78 -9.53 -16.12 5.94
N SER A 79 -9.63 -17.43 6.12
CA SER A 79 -9.51 -18.41 5.03
C SER A 79 -10.70 -18.29 4.05
N LYS A 80 -11.91 -18.10 4.58
CA LYS A 80 -13.11 -17.83 3.75
C LYS A 80 -12.96 -16.51 2.97
N ALA A 81 -12.51 -15.45 3.64
CA ALA A 81 -12.28 -14.17 3.00
C ALA A 81 -11.23 -14.26 1.88
N PHE A 82 -10.10 -14.91 2.13
CA PHE A 82 -9.08 -15.13 1.11
C PHE A 82 -9.62 -15.89 -0.11
N ASN A 83 -10.33 -16.99 0.10
CA ASN A 83 -10.92 -17.78 -0.99
C ASN A 83 -11.93 -16.95 -1.78
N TYR A 84 -12.79 -16.20 -1.10
CA TYR A 84 -13.77 -15.32 -1.75
C TYR A 84 -13.09 -14.28 -2.66
N TYR A 85 -12.03 -13.61 -2.19
CA TYR A 85 -11.30 -12.66 -3.01
C TYR A 85 -10.51 -13.33 -4.14
N ALA A 86 -9.96 -14.52 -3.90
CA ALA A 86 -9.28 -15.30 -4.93
C ALA A 86 -10.22 -15.72 -6.06
N ASP A 87 -11.45 -16.11 -5.72
CA ASP A 87 -12.50 -16.47 -6.68
C ASP A 87 -12.94 -15.26 -7.52
N ILE A 88 -13.09 -14.08 -6.90
CA ILE A 88 -13.44 -12.85 -7.61
C ILE A 88 -12.30 -12.44 -8.55
N GLU A 89 -11.07 -12.46 -8.05
CA GLU A 89 -9.90 -12.01 -8.81
C GLU A 89 -9.52 -12.98 -9.93
N GLN A 90 -9.89 -14.27 -9.82
CA GLN A 90 -9.54 -15.33 -10.79
C GLN A 90 -8.04 -15.33 -11.10
N ILE A 91 -7.22 -15.57 -10.08
CA ILE A 91 -5.76 -15.48 -10.19
C ILE A 91 -5.26 -16.40 -11.31
N PRO A 92 -4.59 -15.87 -12.35
CA PRO A 92 -4.02 -16.67 -13.43
C PRO A 92 -2.69 -17.28 -12.97
N PHE A 93 -2.74 -18.42 -12.28
CA PHE A 93 -1.52 -19.09 -11.82
C PHE A 93 -0.69 -19.60 -12.99
N ASP A 94 0.59 -19.31 -12.98
CA ASP A 94 1.54 -19.73 -14.01
C ASP A 94 1.69 -21.26 -14.06
N SER A 95 1.46 -21.96 -12.94
CA SER A 95 1.52 -23.42 -12.81
C SER A 95 0.81 -23.92 -11.55
N VAL A 96 0.50 -25.20 -11.50
CA VAL A 96 -0.01 -25.88 -10.29
C VAL A 96 0.96 -25.69 -9.10
N LYS A 97 2.27 -25.73 -9.35
CA LYS A 97 3.28 -25.47 -8.30
C LYS A 97 3.15 -24.06 -7.75
N SER A 98 3.03 -23.06 -8.61
CA SER A 98 2.84 -21.64 -8.21
C SER A 98 1.56 -21.47 -7.39
N GLN A 99 0.47 -22.12 -7.80
CA GLN A 99 -0.78 -22.13 -7.04
C GLN A 99 -0.60 -22.70 -5.64
N ILE A 100 0.01 -23.87 -5.51
CA ILE A 100 0.26 -24.52 -4.21
C ILE A 100 1.12 -23.61 -3.32
N GLU A 101 2.22 -23.07 -3.82
CA GLU A 101 3.09 -22.15 -3.09
C GLU A 101 2.34 -20.91 -2.61
N SER A 102 1.47 -20.36 -3.43
CA SER A 102 0.67 -19.17 -3.10
C SER A 102 -0.38 -19.49 -2.03
N MET A 103 -1.04 -20.64 -2.09
CA MET A 103 -1.98 -21.09 -1.05
C MET A 103 -1.27 -21.36 0.29
N GLN A 104 -0.11 -22.01 0.27
CA GLN A 104 0.70 -22.24 1.48
C GLN A 104 1.18 -20.91 2.09
N HIS A 105 1.56 -19.95 1.25
CA HIS A 105 1.92 -18.62 1.73
C HIS A 105 0.72 -17.92 2.39
N ALA A 106 -0.46 -17.90 1.75
CA ALA A 106 -1.67 -17.30 2.32
C ALA A 106 -2.01 -17.92 3.67
N ALA A 107 -1.96 -19.25 3.79
CA ALA A 107 -2.20 -19.95 5.04
C ALA A 107 -1.20 -19.56 6.16
N ARG A 108 0.09 -19.36 5.82
CA ARG A 108 1.10 -18.88 6.79
C ARG A 108 0.83 -17.46 7.23
N LEU A 109 0.52 -16.56 6.28
CA LEU A 109 0.21 -15.16 6.57
C LEU A 109 -1.02 -15.04 7.47
N ILE A 110 -2.08 -15.80 7.16
CA ILE A 110 -3.31 -15.82 7.96
C ILE A 110 -3.01 -16.33 9.39
N ARG A 111 -2.25 -17.42 9.53
CA ARG A 111 -1.86 -17.91 10.87
C ARG A 111 -1.05 -16.89 11.64
N TRP A 112 -0.12 -16.21 10.96
CA TRP A 112 0.70 -15.17 11.58
C TRP A 112 -0.15 -14.02 12.10
N ILE A 113 -1.01 -13.42 11.26
CA ILE A 113 -1.77 -12.24 11.66
C ILE A 113 -2.85 -12.57 12.71
N VAL A 114 -3.55 -13.69 12.57
CA VAL A 114 -4.55 -14.13 13.57
C VAL A 114 -3.85 -14.47 14.88
N GLY A 115 -2.73 -15.20 14.85
CA GLY A 115 -1.97 -15.57 16.03
C GLY A 115 -1.44 -14.39 16.84
N LEU A 116 -1.22 -13.23 16.21
CA LEU A 116 -0.83 -12.01 16.94
C LEU A 116 -1.94 -11.51 17.87
N PHE A 117 -3.20 -11.73 17.52
CA PHE A 117 -4.36 -11.20 18.24
C PHE A 117 -5.16 -12.28 18.97
N GLU A 118 -4.78 -13.55 18.84
CA GLU A 118 -5.45 -14.67 19.49
C GLU A 118 -5.34 -14.59 21.01
N LYS A 119 -6.49 -14.80 21.69
CA LYS A 119 -6.59 -14.75 23.15
C LYS A 119 -7.01 -16.12 23.70
N ASP A 120 -6.60 -16.37 24.93
CA ASP A 120 -7.08 -17.52 25.73
C ASP A 120 -8.49 -17.24 26.30
N ALA A 121 -9.03 -18.22 27.03
CA ALA A 121 -10.35 -18.10 27.65
C ALA A 121 -10.42 -17.02 28.75
N ALA A 122 -9.29 -16.61 29.32
CA ALA A 122 -9.19 -15.53 30.30
C ALA A 122 -9.03 -14.14 29.63
N GLY A 123 -8.95 -14.08 28.29
CA GLY A 123 -8.81 -12.84 27.53
C GLY A 123 -7.36 -12.36 27.36
N ASN A 124 -6.36 -13.13 27.80
CA ASN A 124 -4.96 -12.80 27.61
C ASN A 124 -4.49 -13.23 26.22
N TYR A 125 -3.58 -12.46 25.63
CA TYR A 125 -2.97 -12.86 24.36
C TYR A 125 -2.15 -14.15 24.53
N LYS A 126 -2.37 -15.15 23.66
CA LYS A 126 -1.63 -16.43 23.69
C LYS A 126 -0.14 -16.25 23.44
N LYS A 127 0.24 -15.37 22.50
CA LYS A 127 1.64 -15.00 22.27
C LYS A 127 2.02 -13.85 23.21
N ALA A 128 3.00 -14.08 24.11
CA ALA A 128 3.44 -13.07 25.06
C ALA A 128 4.05 -11.84 24.35
N TRP A 129 4.01 -10.66 24.99
CA TRP A 129 4.58 -9.44 24.42
C TRP A 129 6.09 -9.51 24.22
N SER A 130 6.79 -10.21 25.13
CA SER A 130 8.24 -10.48 25.06
C SER A 130 8.64 -11.22 23.78
N ASP A 131 7.76 -12.11 23.31
CA ASP A 131 8.04 -13.05 22.21
C ASP A 131 7.74 -12.45 20.83
N LEU A 132 7.24 -11.22 20.81
CA LEU A 132 6.96 -10.49 19.58
C LEU A 132 8.22 -9.84 19.02
N THR A 133 8.37 -9.94 17.71
CA THR A 133 9.33 -9.12 16.95
C THR A 133 8.98 -7.63 17.05
N PRO A 134 9.90 -6.71 16.75
CA PRO A 134 9.60 -5.28 16.72
C PRO A 134 8.39 -4.93 15.85
N MET A 135 8.28 -5.51 14.65
CA MET A 135 7.16 -5.29 13.75
C MET A 135 5.85 -5.83 14.31
N GLU A 136 5.86 -7.03 14.88
CA GLU A 136 4.68 -7.60 15.52
C GLU A 136 4.18 -6.75 16.71
N LYS A 137 5.10 -6.14 17.46
CA LYS A 137 4.76 -5.17 18.52
C LYS A 137 4.06 -3.93 17.95
N VAL A 138 4.54 -3.42 16.82
CA VAL A 138 3.90 -2.31 16.12
C VAL A 138 2.49 -2.71 15.67
N VAL A 139 2.33 -3.83 14.98
CA VAL A 139 1.04 -4.28 14.44
C VAL A 139 0.04 -4.55 15.57
N ARG A 140 0.42 -5.30 16.60
CA ARG A 140 -0.49 -5.65 17.70
C ARG A 140 -0.74 -4.50 18.67
N GLY A 141 0.26 -3.68 18.91
CA GLY A 141 0.19 -2.58 19.89
C GLY A 141 -0.49 -1.34 19.38
N SER A 142 -0.59 -1.17 18.07
CA SER A 142 -1.22 0.01 17.47
C SER A 142 -2.72 -0.22 17.23
N ARG A 143 -3.49 0.85 17.41
CA ARG A 143 -4.86 0.90 16.90
C ARG A 143 -4.80 1.08 15.38
N PRO A 144 -5.42 0.21 14.56
CA PRO A 144 -5.58 0.47 13.13
C PRO A 144 -6.42 1.74 12.95
N ALA A 145 -5.79 2.79 12.43
CA ALA A 145 -6.42 4.10 12.30
C ALA A 145 -6.67 4.49 10.83
N GLY A 146 -6.04 3.79 9.90
CA GLY A 146 -6.29 3.85 8.47
C GLY A 146 -6.01 2.49 7.85
N VAL A 147 -6.94 1.97 7.05
CA VAL A 147 -6.79 0.71 6.32
C VAL A 147 -7.31 0.94 4.91
N GLU A 148 -6.44 0.77 3.90
CA GLU A 148 -6.69 1.22 2.53
C GLU A 148 -7.19 2.67 2.52
N GLU A 149 -6.45 3.51 3.26
CA GLU A 149 -6.81 4.92 3.43
C GLU A 149 -6.46 5.72 2.18
N SER A 150 -7.45 5.94 1.32
CA SER A 150 -7.29 6.70 0.08
C SER A 150 -7.01 8.18 0.34
N PHE A 151 -6.18 8.79 -0.50
CA PHE A 151 -5.84 10.20 -0.41
C PHE A 151 -5.76 10.89 -1.77
N VAL A 152 -5.95 12.20 -1.72
CA VAL A 152 -5.76 13.14 -2.83
C VAL A 152 -4.98 14.33 -2.28
N LEU A 153 -3.79 14.56 -2.82
CA LEU A 153 -2.90 15.65 -2.40
C LEU A 153 -2.68 16.61 -3.54
N PRO A 154 -3.20 17.84 -3.49
CA PRO A 154 -2.89 18.86 -4.49
C PRO A 154 -1.43 19.32 -4.33
N TYR A 155 -0.69 19.30 -5.42
CA TYR A 155 0.66 19.80 -5.54
C TYR A 155 0.73 20.88 -6.62
N LYS A 156 1.21 22.07 -6.26
CA LYS A 156 1.29 23.19 -7.18
C LYS A 156 2.44 22.97 -8.17
N LEU A 157 2.13 23.03 -9.44
CA LEU A 157 3.15 22.92 -10.49
C LEU A 157 4.07 24.16 -10.49
N PRO A 158 5.38 24.00 -10.71
CA PRO A 158 6.32 25.12 -10.88
C PRO A 158 5.94 26.04 -12.05
N LYS A 159 5.34 25.44 -13.09
CA LYS A 159 4.78 26.13 -14.25
C LYS A 159 3.45 25.48 -14.62
N PRO A 160 2.40 26.26 -14.93
CA PRO A 160 1.16 25.70 -15.42
C PRO A 160 1.36 24.81 -16.67
N LEU A 161 0.61 23.73 -16.76
CA LEU A 161 0.62 22.80 -17.87
C LEU A 161 -0.71 22.87 -18.63
N THR A 162 -0.66 23.11 -19.94
CA THR A 162 -1.87 23.09 -20.78
C THR A 162 -1.97 21.76 -21.53
N LEU A 163 -3.08 21.04 -21.32
CA LEU A 163 -3.43 19.80 -22.00
C LEU A 163 -4.85 19.94 -22.55
N ASP A 164 -5.02 19.67 -23.84
CA ASP A 164 -6.33 19.72 -24.53
C ASP A 164 -7.10 21.03 -24.31
N GLY A 165 -6.37 22.15 -24.34
CA GLY A 165 -6.95 23.49 -24.14
C GLY A 165 -7.28 23.83 -22.67
N VAL A 166 -7.07 22.92 -21.73
CA VAL A 166 -7.25 23.16 -20.30
C VAL A 166 -5.91 23.41 -19.63
N THR A 167 -5.82 24.49 -18.86
CA THR A 167 -4.61 24.84 -18.12
C THR A 167 -4.72 24.38 -16.67
N TYR A 168 -3.74 23.60 -16.24
CA TYR A 168 -3.60 23.07 -14.88
C TYR A 168 -2.43 23.76 -14.18
N ASP A 169 -2.67 24.35 -13.02
CA ASP A 169 -1.64 24.95 -12.16
C ASP A 169 -1.18 23.99 -11.05
N LYS A 170 -1.85 22.86 -10.92
CA LYS A 170 -1.57 21.81 -9.93
C LYS A 170 -1.79 20.41 -10.48
N VAL A 171 -1.08 19.46 -9.90
CA VAL A 171 -1.32 18.02 -10.06
C VAL A 171 -1.81 17.43 -8.73
N HIS A 172 -2.71 16.48 -8.80
CA HIS A 172 -3.19 15.75 -7.63
C HIS A 172 -2.45 14.42 -7.52
N ILE A 173 -1.65 14.26 -6.46
CA ILE A 173 -1.04 12.97 -6.15
C ILE A 173 -2.11 12.13 -5.46
N ILE A 174 -2.44 10.99 -6.06
CA ILE A 174 -3.49 10.09 -5.59
C ILE A 174 -2.89 8.75 -5.16
N GLY A 175 -3.46 8.15 -4.14
CA GLY A 175 -3.01 6.85 -3.65
C GLY A 175 -3.85 6.33 -2.50
N SER A 176 -3.40 5.20 -1.96
CA SER A 176 -3.93 4.61 -0.74
C SER A 176 -2.77 4.20 0.17
N VAL A 177 -2.94 4.40 1.47
CA VAL A 177 -2.04 3.86 2.49
C VAL A 177 -2.63 2.54 2.95
N ASP A 178 -1.93 1.43 2.72
CA ASP A 178 -2.44 0.08 3.00
C ASP A 178 -2.83 -0.07 4.47
N TRP A 179 -1.94 0.34 5.38
CA TRP A 179 -2.21 0.32 6.81
C TRP A 179 -1.50 1.48 7.53
N ARG A 180 -2.26 2.15 8.39
CA ARG A 180 -1.76 3.17 9.32
C ARG A 180 -2.20 2.82 10.74
N GLY A 181 -1.22 2.68 11.62
CA GLY A 181 -1.42 2.40 13.03
C GLY A 181 -1.07 3.60 13.91
N GLU A 182 -1.81 3.74 14.99
CA GLU A 182 -1.56 4.73 16.05
C GLU A 182 -1.24 4.00 17.36
N TYR A 183 -0.06 4.27 17.90
CA TYR A 183 0.40 3.71 19.16
C TYR A 183 0.49 4.81 20.22
N LYS A 184 -0.26 4.65 21.31
CA LYS A 184 -0.24 5.63 22.41
C LYS A 184 1.01 5.40 23.27
N THR A 185 1.96 6.33 23.21
CA THR A 185 3.09 6.43 24.15
C THR A 185 2.68 7.22 25.39
N LYS A 186 3.62 7.42 26.34
CA LYS A 186 3.36 8.26 27.52
C LYS A 186 3.08 9.72 27.15
N ASP A 187 3.78 10.23 26.14
CA ASP A 187 3.83 11.67 25.84
C ASP A 187 3.06 12.06 24.58
N ARG A 188 2.84 11.11 23.66
CA ARG A 188 2.21 11.38 22.37
C ARG A 188 1.61 10.13 21.72
N ILE A 189 0.96 10.33 20.59
CA ILE A 189 0.59 9.25 19.68
C ILE A 189 1.69 9.09 18.64
N ALA A 190 2.34 7.94 18.64
CA ALA A 190 3.25 7.53 17.57
C ALA A 190 2.46 6.98 16.38
N MET A 191 2.89 7.29 15.18
CA MET A 191 2.21 6.90 13.94
C MET A 191 3.11 6.04 13.07
N TYR A 192 2.56 4.91 12.60
CA TYR A 192 3.25 3.93 11.79
C TYR A 192 2.52 3.70 10.47
N THR A 193 3.26 3.46 9.40
CA THR A 193 2.69 3.00 8.13
C THR A 193 3.33 1.69 7.69
N ILE A 194 2.50 0.80 7.18
CA ILE A 194 2.95 -0.45 6.58
C ILE A 194 2.34 -0.54 5.19
N ASP A 195 3.16 -0.91 4.24
CA ASP A 195 2.79 -1.28 2.89
C ASP A 195 3.05 -2.78 2.70
N TRP A 196 1.99 -3.52 2.36
CA TRP A 196 2.06 -4.98 2.22
C TRP A 196 2.61 -5.37 0.86
N LYS A 197 3.69 -6.14 0.84
CA LYS A 197 4.33 -6.62 -0.38
C LYS A 197 4.20 -8.14 -0.50
N SER A 198 3.55 -8.62 -1.56
CA SER A 198 3.41 -10.06 -1.87
C SER A 198 4.55 -10.61 -2.70
N GLY A 199 5.56 -9.79 -2.99
CA GLY A 199 6.75 -10.17 -3.76
C GLY A 199 7.58 -11.27 -3.09
N ARG A 200 8.38 -11.98 -3.92
CA ARG A 200 9.20 -13.12 -3.49
C ARG A 200 10.59 -12.72 -2.97
N LYS A 201 10.93 -11.43 -3.01
CA LYS A 201 12.25 -10.89 -2.59
C LYS A 201 12.08 -9.58 -1.86
N LEU A 202 12.97 -9.32 -0.92
CA LEU A 202 13.16 -8.00 -0.34
C LEU A 202 13.64 -7.00 -1.41
N PHE A 203 13.41 -5.73 -1.19
CA PHE A 203 14.03 -4.71 -2.04
C PHE A 203 15.53 -4.68 -1.78
N ASP A 204 16.32 -4.51 -2.83
CA ASP A 204 17.72 -4.16 -2.69
C ASP A 204 17.86 -2.71 -2.15
N GLU A 205 19.08 -2.34 -1.75
CA GLU A 205 19.34 -1.04 -1.15
C GLU A 205 18.99 0.11 -2.11
N ASP A 206 19.29 -0.02 -3.39
CA ASP A 206 19.01 1.00 -4.41
C ASP A 206 17.52 1.23 -4.54
N LYS A 207 16.73 0.17 -4.69
CA LYS A 207 15.29 0.24 -4.75
C LYS A 207 14.67 0.79 -3.47
N LEU A 208 15.19 0.40 -2.30
CA LEU A 208 14.71 0.90 -1.02
C LEU A 208 14.99 2.40 -0.86
N LEU A 209 16.17 2.86 -1.31
CA LEU A 209 16.59 4.26 -1.22
C LEU A 209 15.79 5.18 -2.14
N HIS A 210 15.54 4.73 -3.38
CA HIS A 210 14.91 5.54 -4.41
C HIS A 210 13.39 5.38 -4.54
N ASN A 211 12.79 4.47 -3.76
CA ASN A 211 11.35 4.26 -3.77
C ASN A 211 10.62 5.45 -3.14
N LEU A 212 9.72 6.07 -3.90
CA LEU A 212 8.98 7.27 -3.48
C LEU A 212 7.67 6.97 -2.74
N GLN A 213 7.27 5.70 -2.60
CA GLN A 213 5.98 5.34 -2.03
C GLN A 213 5.83 5.82 -0.57
N HIS A 214 6.78 5.48 0.29
CA HIS A 214 6.76 5.94 1.68
C HIS A 214 6.99 7.45 1.85
N PRO A 215 7.88 8.12 1.10
CA PRO A 215 7.90 9.58 1.06
C PRO A 215 6.56 10.23 0.73
N ILE A 216 5.82 9.70 -0.26
CA ILE A 216 4.47 10.17 -0.61
C ILE A 216 3.48 9.92 0.54
N TYR A 217 3.48 8.73 1.15
CA TYR A 217 2.65 8.43 2.31
C TYR A 217 2.95 9.36 3.50
N ALA A 218 4.23 9.58 3.78
CA ALA A 218 4.66 10.48 4.85
C ALA A 218 4.24 11.93 4.59
N PHE A 219 4.32 12.38 3.34
CA PHE A 219 3.82 13.70 2.95
C PHE A 219 2.30 13.82 3.14
N TYR A 220 1.54 12.81 2.73
CA TYR A 220 0.10 12.78 3.00
C TYR A 220 -0.21 12.88 4.49
N ILE A 221 0.46 12.09 5.32
CA ILE A 221 0.28 12.07 6.77
C ILE A 221 0.65 13.43 7.38
N LEU A 222 1.78 13.99 6.98
CA LEU A 222 2.22 15.32 7.42
C LEU A 222 1.19 16.39 7.06
N ARG A 223 0.63 16.37 5.86
CA ARG A 223 -0.39 17.34 5.41
C ARG A 223 -1.69 17.20 6.18
N LYS A 224 -2.16 15.97 6.39
CA LYS A 224 -3.45 15.68 7.01
C LYS A 224 -3.40 15.76 8.53
N TYR A 225 -2.39 15.15 9.16
CA TYR A 225 -2.32 14.98 10.60
C TYR A 225 -1.31 15.89 11.30
N LYS A 226 -0.52 16.66 10.53
CA LYS A 226 0.50 17.61 11.01
C LYS A 226 1.66 16.95 11.76
N VAL A 227 1.86 15.66 11.57
CA VAL A 227 2.95 14.88 12.14
C VAL A 227 3.59 14.01 11.06
N LEU A 228 4.88 13.71 11.19
CA LEU A 228 5.52 12.68 10.39
C LEU A 228 5.27 11.31 11.01
N PRO A 229 5.17 10.24 10.20
CA PRO A 229 5.17 8.89 10.74
C PRO A 229 6.51 8.59 11.42
N ASP A 230 6.44 7.92 12.59
CA ASP A 230 7.61 7.47 13.35
C ASP A 230 8.34 6.33 12.63
N MET A 231 7.61 5.54 11.86
CA MET A 231 8.14 4.45 11.06
C MET A 231 7.28 4.26 9.81
N CYS A 232 7.97 4.09 8.69
CA CYS A 232 7.41 3.59 7.45
C CYS A 232 8.06 2.25 7.13
N SER A 233 7.28 1.24 6.76
CA SER A 233 7.80 -0.10 6.53
C SER A 233 7.16 -0.79 5.33
N TYR A 234 7.97 -1.43 4.51
CA TYR A 234 7.51 -2.48 3.60
C TYR A 234 7.47 -3.80 4.36
N PHE A 235 6.32 -4.45 4.42
CA PHE A 235 6.19 -5.77 5.02
C PHE A 235 6.00 -6.81 3.91
N PHE A 236 6.99 -7.70 3.78
CA PHE A 236 7.01 -8.74 2.77
C PHE A 236 6.29 -9.98 3.29
N THR A 237 5.05 -10.11 2.90
CA THR A 237 4.12 -11.12 3.44
C THR A 237 4.59 -12.55 3.21
N ARG A 238 5.30 -12.84 2.10
CA ARG A 238 5.84 -14.17 1.83
C ARG A 238 6.95 -14.60 2.78
N MET A 239 7.71 -13.64 3.30
CA MET A 239 8.83 -13.89 4.20
C MET A 239 8.48 -13.63 5.66
N LEU A 240 7.34 -12.98 5.91
CA LEU A 240 6.95 -12.45 7.22
C LEU A 240 8.04 -11.54 7.80
N ASP A 241 8.67 -10.75 6.94
CA ASP A 241 9.80 -9.89 7.25
C ASP A 241 9.54 -8.46 6.75
N ASN A 242 10.28 -7.50 7.25
CA ASN A 242 10.07 -6.10 6.91
C ASN A 242 11.36 -5.32 6.65
N GLN A 243 11.24 -4.30 5.84
CA GLN A 243 12.27 -3.28 5.64
C GLN A 243 11.72 -1.91 6.03
N ASN A 244 12.38 -1.28 7.01
CA ASN A 244 12.01 0.04 7.46
C ASN A 244 12.63 1.11 6.57
N VAL A 245 11.85 2.14 6.27
CA VAL A 245 12.29 3.33 5.53
C VAL A 245 12.38 4.49 6.50
N LYS A 246 13.57 5.06 6.62
CA LYS A 246 13.75 6.30 7.37
C LYS A 246 13.21 7.46 6.52
N VAL A 247 12.22 8.13 7.05
CA VAL A 247 11.62 9.31 6.41
C VAL A 247 11.91 10.51 7.31
N ASP A 248 12.61 11.49 6.76
CA ASP A 248 12.82 12.77 7.41
C ASP A 248 12.03 13.88 6.69
N LYS A 249 11.85 15.00 7.38
CA LYS A 249 11.05 16.12 6.89
C LYS A 249 11.59 16.71 5.59
N GLU A 250 12.91 16.89 5.50
CA GLU A 250 13.53 17.46 4.30
C GLU A 250 13.36 16.52 3.10
N LYS A 251 13.53 15.21 3.30
CA LYS A 251 13.32 14.22 2.24
C LYS A 251 11.88 14.22 1.77
N VAL A 252 10.92 14.30 2.69
CA VAL A 252 9.48 14.38 2.37
C VAL A 252 9.17 15.64 1.58
N GLU A 253 9.65 16.80 2.02
CA GLU A 253 9.37 18.08 1.36
C GLU A 253 10.05 18.20 -0.02
N ARG A 254 11.19 17.52 -0.23
CA ARG A 254 11.90 17.49 -1.54
C ARG A 254 11.32 16.46 -2.50
N SER A 255 10.63 15.44 -2.02
CA SER A 255 10.11 14.33 -2.85
C SER A 255 8.77 14.66 -3.49
N VAL A 256 8.23 15.81 -3.20
CA VAL A 256 6.94 16.32 -3.65
C VAL A 256 7.12 17.77 -4.10
#